data_a6cab01e423a40950689c02521c74a18
#
_entry.id   a6cab01e423a40950689c02521c74a18
#
_cell.length_a   1.000
_cell.length_b   1.000
_cell.length_c   1.000
_cell.angle_alpha   90.00
_cell.angle_beta   90.00
_cell.angle_gamma   90.00
#
_symmetry.space_group_name_H-M   'P 1'
#
loop_
_entity.id
_entity.type
_entity.pdbx_description
1 polymer ?
#
loop_
_entity_poly.entity_id
_entity_poly.type
_entity_poly.pdbx_seq_one_letter_code
_entity_poly.pdbx_strand_id
1 'polypeptide(L)'
;MSQTVHRAYNFNAGPSALPLPVLEKAQQELLDFHGTGMSVMELSHRSSTYEEVHNQAISRLRELLSIPDHYEVLFLQGGGSLQFAMVPMNFLKPGKRAAYLMTGSWSEKSFKEAKLFGEAYQAVSSKDRNYSYIPKLEDIKIDPNDAYVHITSNNTIYGTQWKEFPDTGSVPLIADMSS
;
A
#
# COMPACT_ATOMS: atom_id res chain seq x y z
N MET A 1 28.02 21.20 -21.26
CA MET A 1 27.11 22.26 -20.76
C MET A 1 25.91 21.56 -20.14
N SER A 2 25.72 21.71 -18.85
CA SER A 2 24.52 21.17 -18.14
C SER A 2 23.31 21.92 -18.68
N GLN A 3 22.44 21.23 -19.41
CA GLN A 3 21.13 21.80 -19.74
C GLN A 3 20.36 22.01 -18.44
N THR A 4 19.95 23.23 -18.20
CA THR A 4 19.07 23.54 -17.08
C THR A 4 17.72 22.89 -17.35
N VAL A 5 17.43 21.79 -16.65
CA VAL A 5 16.16 21.07 -16.82
C VAL A 5 15.05 21.90 -16.15
N HIS A 6 14.10 22.38 -16.97
CA HIS A 6 12.89 23.03 -16.45
C HIS A 6 11.96 21.96 -15.85
N ARG A 7 11.61 22.10 -14.59
CA ARG A 7 10.65 21.23 -13.91
C ARG A 7 9.47 22.02 -13.38
N ALA A 8 8.27 21.51 -13.65
CA ALA A 8 7.04 22.07 -13.11
C ALA A 8 6.94 21.79 -11.60
N TYR A 9 6.26 22.66 -10.88
CA TYR A 9 5.82 22.40 -9.51
C TYR A 9 4.65 21.43 -9.55
N ASN A 10 4.93 20.16 -9.23
CA ASN A 10 3.93 19.09 -9.24
C ASN A 10 3.48 18.79 -7.80
N PHE A 11 2.22 19.10 -7.49
CA PHE A 11 1.58 18.88 -6.19
C PHE A 11 0.55 17.73 -6.23
N ASN A 12 0.60 16.87 -7.27
CA ASN A 12 -0.28 15.72 -7.35
C ASN A 12 0.03 14.72 -6.23
N ALA A 13 -1.01 14.12 -5.68
CA ALA A 13 -0.88 13.10 -4.64
C ALA A 13 -0.29 11.78 -5.19
N GLY A 14 -0.56 11.48 -6.47
CA GLY A 14 -0.03 10.32 -7.18
C GLY A 14 -0.58 10.25 -8.61
N PRO A 15 0.31 10.04 -9.62
CA PRO A 15 1.77 10.06 -9.54
C PRO A 15 2.33 11.40 -9.08
N SER A 16 3.25 11.38 -8.14
CA SER A 16 3.85 12.58 -7.55
C SER A 16 5.22 12.90 -8.14
N ALA A 17 5.81 14.03 -7.72
CA ALA A 17 7.14 14.41 -8.14
C ALA A 17 8.20 13.43 -7.61
N LEU A 18 9.13 13.03 -8.47
CA LEU A 18 10.32 12.29 -8.08
C LEU A 18 11.51 13.25 -7.90
N PRO A 19 12.44 12.99 -6.98
CA PRO A 19 13.66 13.77 -6.84
C PRO A 19 14.47 13.79 -8.14
N LEU A 20 14.97 14.98 -8.54
CA LEU A 20 15.74 15.11 -9.77
C LEU A 20 16.96 14.17 -9.84
N PRO A 21 17.77 14.02 -8.76
CA PRO A 21 18.91 13.09 -8.81
C PRO A 21 18.54 11.64 -9.09
N VAL A 22 17.35 11.21 -8.66
CA VAL A 22 16.83 9.85 -8.94
C VAL A 22 16.53 9.70 -10.43
N LEU A 23 15.91 10.72 -11.05
CA LEU A 23 15.59 10.71 -12.48
C LEU A 23 16.85 10.77 -13.35
N GLU A 24 17.83 11.59 -12.96
CA GLU A 24 19.13 11.69 -13.66
C GLU A 24 19.89 10.37 -13.61
N LYS A 25 19.90 9.71 -12.45
CA LYS A 25 20.50 8.38 -12.31
C LYS A 25 19.77 7.33 -13.16
N ALA A 26 18.46 7.30 -13.12
CA ALA A 26 17.65 6.40 -13.93
C ALA A 26 17.88 6.62 -15.43
N GLN A 27 18.02 7.87 -15.88
CA GLN A 27 18.35 8.21 -17.26
C GLN A 27 19.74 7.70 -17.68
N GLN A 28 20.73 7.84 -16.82
CA GLN A 28 22.12 7.38 -17.09
C GLN A 28 22.18 5.85 -17.21
N GLU A 29 21.42 5.14 -16.40
CA GLU A 29 21.41 3.68 -16.31
C GLU A 29 20.36 3.01 -17.22
N LEU A 30 19.56 3.81 -17.96
CA LEU A 30 18.41 3.29 -18.70
C LEU A 30 18.79 2.35 -19.85
N LEU A 31 19.88 2.61 -20.56
CA LEU A 31 20.33 1.80 -21.71
C LEU A 31 21.36 0.74 -21.32
N ASP A 32 22.14 0.98 -20.29
CA ASP A 32 23.21 0.09 -19.85
C ASP A 32 23.33 0.14 -18.32
N PHE A 33 22.63 -0.75 -17.65
CA PHE A 33 22.68 -0.85 -16.21
C PHE A 33 23.97 -1.54 -15.76
N HIS A 34 24.86 -0.77 -15.13
CA HIS A 34 26.14 -1.25 -14.59
C HIS A 34 27.06 -2.01 -15.59
N GLY A 35 27.01 -1.64 -16.86
CA GLY A 35 27.85 -2.28 -17.88
C GLY A 35 27.37 -3.65 -18.37
N THR A 36 26.08 -3.97 -18.10
CA THR A 36 25.48 -5.23 -18.55
C THR A 36 25.08 -5.21 -20.03
N GLY A 37 25.08 -4.03 -20.67
CA GLY A 37 24.54 -3.83 -22.01
C GLY A 37 23.01 -3.91 -22.10
N MET A 38 22.33 -3.91 -20.96
CA MET A 38 20.87 -4.01 -20.86
C MET A 38 20.34 -3.02 -19.83
N SER A 39 19.11 -2.55 -20.03
CA SER A 39 18.36 -1.83 -19.00
C SER A 39 18.05 -2.76 -17.81
N VAL A 40 17.89 -2.19 -16.61
CA VAL A 40 17.36 -2.95 -15.47
C VAL A 40 15.99 -3.58 -15.78
N MET A 41 15.21 -2.95 -16.67
CA MET A 41 13.90 -3.47 -17.11
C MET A 41 13.98 -4.72 -18.01
N GLU A 42 15.16 -4.97 -18.61
CA GLU A 42 15.42 -6.12 -19.49
C GLU A 42 16.11 -7.27 -18.75
N LEU A 43 16.58 -7.04 -17.52
CA LEU A 43 17.23 -8.07 -16.71
C LEU A 43 16.26 -9.17 -16.32
N SER A 44 16.69 -10.42 -16.47
CA SER A 44 15.94 -11.54 -15.91
C SER A 44 15.88 -11.43 -14.38
N HIS A 45 14.70 -11.67 -13.80
CA HIS A 45 14.52 -11.76 -12.35
C HIS A 45 15.34 -12.89 -11.69
N ARG A 46 15.94 -13.78 -12.49
CA ARG A 46 16.85 -14.87 -12.04
C ARG A 46 18.32 -14.52 -12.20
N SER A 47 18.65 -13.34 -12.72
CA SER A 47 20.05 -12.91 -12.83
C SER A 47 20.56 -12.38 -11.50
N SER A 48 21.85 -12.61 -11.22
CA SER A 48 22.49 -12.10 -10.01
C SER A 48 22.44 -10.57 -9.93
N THR A 49 22.54 -9.89 -11.07
CA THR A 49 22.41 -8.42 -11.11
C THR A 49 21.04 -7.94 -10.67
N TYR A 50 19.96 -8.61 -11.11
CA TYR A 50 18.61 -8.25 -10.65
C TYR A 50 18.41 -8.62 -9.17
N GLU A 51 18.90 -9.78 -8.77
CA GLU A 51 18.81 -10.22 -7.37
C GLU A 51 19.50 -9.22 -6.41
N GLU A 52 20.65 -8.67 -6.83
CA GLU A 52 21.33 -7.61 -6.07
C GLU A 52 20.45 -6.35 -5.92
N VAL A 53 19.84 -5.88 -7.02
CA VAL A 53 18.91 -4.73 -6.99
C VAL A 53 17.75 -4.98 -6.05
N HIS A 54 17.14 -6.17 -6.15
CA HIS A 54 16.01 -6.58 -5.31
C HIS A 54 16.38 -6.60 -3.83
N ASN A 55 17.49 -7.24 -3.49
CA ASN A 55 17.95 -7.36 -2.11
C ASN A 55 18.37 -6.00 -1.52
N GLN A 56 19.01 -5.15 -2.30
CA GLN A 56 19.32 -3.77 -1.89
C GLN A 56 18.03 -2.96 -1.62
N ALA A 57 17.00 -3.11 -2.44
CA ALA A 57 15.72 -2.42 -2.22
C ALA A 57 15.06 -2.86 -0.91
N ILE A 58 15.04 -4.16 -0.61
CA ILE A 58 14.54 -4.70 0.67
C ILE A 58 15.35 -4.13 1.84
N SER A 59 16.68 -4.22 1.77
CA SER A 59 17.58 -3.76 2.83
C SER A 59 17.38 -2.28 3.15
N ARG A 60 17.28 -1.45 2.11
CA ARG A 60 17.05 0.00 2.26
C ARG A 60 15.68 0.33 2.84
N LEU A 61 14.63 -0.38 2.45
CA LEU A 61 13.30 -0.21 3.06
C LEU A 61 13.32 -0.59 4.55
N ARG A 62 13.97 -1.71 4.90
CA ARG A 62 14.12 -2.11 6.30
C ARG A 62 14.85 -1.05 7.12
N GLU A 63 15.96 -0.52 6.60
CA GLU A 63 16.75 0.53 7.25
C GLU A 63 15.95 1.82 7.42
N LEU A 64 15.38 2.35 6.32
CA LEU A 64 14.67 3.65 6.31
C LEU A 64 13.40 3.65 7.15
N LEU A 65 12.67 2.54 7.18
CA LEU A 65 11.41 2.41 7.91
C LEU A 65 11.56 1.67 9.24
N SER A 66 12.80 1.30 9.63
CA SER A 66 13.10 0.56 10.85
C SER A 66 12.25 -0.72 10.97
N ILE A 67 12.11 -1.48 9.86
CA ILE A 67 11.28 -2.68 9.81
C ILE A 67 11.96 -3.81 10.60
N PRO A 68 11.31 -4.34 11.65
CA PRO A 68 11.86 -5.44 12.45
C PRO A 68 12.01 -6.74 11.63
N ASP A 69 12.92 -7.62 12.05
CA ASP A 69 13.26 -8.86 11.34
C ASP A 69 12.10 -9.86 11.21
N HIS A 70 11.11 -9.77 12.09
CA HIS A 70 9.93 -10.65 12.04
C HIS A 70 8.86 -10.19 11.03
N TYR A 71 9.09 -9.09 10.28
CA TYR A 71 8.27 -8.67 9.15
C TYR A 71 8.94 -9.04 7.83
N GLU A 72 8.12 -9.37 6.84
CA GLU A 72 8.58 -9.59 5.47
C GLU A 72 8.29 -8.38 4.58
N VAL A 73 9.21 -8.06 3.67
CA VAL A 73 9.03 -7.04 2.62
C VAL A 73 8.82 -7.75 1.31
N LEU A 74 7.67 -7.54 0.69
CA LEU A 74 7.28 -8.18 -0.57
C LEU A 74 7.01 -7.12 -1.64
N PHE A 75 7.58 -7.30 -2.84
CA PHE A 75 7.23 -6.52 -4.02
C PHE A 75 6.23 -7.31 -4.86
N LEU A 76 4.97 -6.81 -4.91
CA LEU A 76 3.87 -7.46 -5.58
C LEU A 76 3.35 -6.57 -6.73
N GLN A 77 2.93 -7.20 -7.83
CA GLN A 77 2.33 -6.49 -8.95
C GLN A 77 0.88 -6.09 -8.68
N GLY A 78 0.33 -5.22 -9.54
CA GLY A 78 -1.09 -4.87 -9.59
C GLY A 78 -1.51 -3.69 -8.72
N GLY A 79 -0.56 -3.10 -7.99
CA GLY A 79 -0.81 -1.93 -7.13
C GLY A 79 -1.84 -2.20 -6.04
N GLY A 80 -2.30 -1.13 -5.36
CA GLY A 80 -3.29 -1.23 -4.29
C GLY A 80 -4.63 -1.82 -4.74
N SER A 81 -5.02 -1.59 -6.01
CA SER A 81 -6.29 -2.13 -6.51
C SER A 81 -6.33 -3.65 -6.57
N LEU A 82 -5.22 -4.30 -6.97
CA LEU A 82 -5.17 -5.77 -6.94
C LEU A 82 -5.08 -6.30 -5.51
N GLN A 83 -4.46 -5.56 -4.59
CA GLN A 83 -4.39 -5.95 -3.19
C GLN A 83 -5.78 -6.03 -2.54
N PHE A 84 -6.76 -5.22 -2.99
CA PHE A 84 -8.14 -5.32 -2.51
C PHE A 84 -8.79 -6.67 -2.80
N ALA A 85 -8.36 -7.36 -3.87
CA ALA A 85 -8.75 -8.73 -4.17
C ALA A 85 -7.85 -9.76 -3.50
N MET A 86 -6.52 -9.55 -3.51
CA MET A 86 -5.56 -10.52 -2.98
C MET A 86 -5.68 -10.71 -1.47
N VAL A 87 -6.03 -9.66 -0.72
CA VAL A 87 -6.25 -9.74 0.72
C VAL A 87 -7.38 -10.72 1.05
N PRO A 88 -8.62 -10.55 0.55
CA PRO A 88 -9.68 -11.53 0.84
C PRO A 88 -9.39 -12.92 0.25
N MET A 89 -8.74 -13.04 -0.90
CA MET A 89 -8.34 -14.34 -1.46
C MET A 89 -7.45 -15.14 -0.51
N ASN A 90 -6.58 -14.47 0.24
CA ASN A 90 -5.64 -15.12 1.14
C ASN A 90 -6.19 -15.30 2.56
N PHE A 91 -6.95 -14.33 3.07
CA PHE A 91 -7.33 -14.26 4.48
C PHE A 91 -8.81 -14.57 4.75
N LEU A 92 -9.73 -14.31 3.81
CA LEU A 92 -11.15 -14.52 4.03
C LEU A 92 -11.54 -15.98 3.79
N LYS A 93 -11.39 -16.80 4.82
CA LYS A 93 -11.72 -18.23 4.76
C LYS A 93 -13.24 -18.45 4.81
N PRO A 94 -13.76 -19.54 4.22
CA PRO A 94 -15.17 -19.92 4.33
C PRO A 94 -15.65 -19.96 5.78
N GLY A 95 -16.83 -19.41 6.04
CA GLY A 95 -17.43 -19.34 7.38
C GLY A 95 -16.87 -18.25 8.29
N LYS A 96 -15.92 -17.43 7.79
CA LYS A 96 -15.39 -16.25 8.48
C LYS A 96 -15.89 -14.97 7.79
N ARG A 97 -15.87 -13.86 8.54
CA ARG A 97 -16.21 -12.54 8.04
C ARG A 97 -14.99 -11.62 8.12
N ALA A 98 -15.01 -10.54 7.35
CA ALA A 98 -14.02 -9.49 7.42
C ALA A 98 -14.69 -8.17 7.85
N ALA A 99 -14.08 -7.50 8.83
CA ALA A 99 -14.53 -6.21 9.34
C ALA A 99 -13.86 -5.07 8.55
N TYR A 100 -14.62 -4.10 8.07
CA TYR A 100 -14.11 -2.96 7.31
C TYR A 100 -14.41 -1.65 8.03
N LEU A 101 -13.39 -0.79 8.17
CA LEU A 101 -13.52 0.56 8.72
C LEU A 101 -13.70 1.53 7.54
N MET A 102 -14.94 2.02 7.38
CA MET A 102 -15.37 2.77 6.19
C MET A 102 -15.12 4.27 6.36
N THR A 103 -14.01 4.76 5.84
CA THR A 103 -13.57 6.16 6.02
C THR A 103 -13.33 6.92 4.70
N GLY A 104 -13.67 6.32 3.56
CA GLY A 104 -13.52 6.99 2.27
C GLY A 104 -13.73 6.07 1.08
N SER A 105 -13.47 6.59 -0.13
CA SER A 105 -13.69 5.87 -1.39
C SER A 105 -12.82 4.63 -1.52
N TRP A 106 -11.60 4.65 -1.01
CA TRP A 106 -10.70 3.48 -1.09
C TRP A 106 -11.16 2.35 -0.18
N SER A 107 -11.62 2.65 1.03
CA SER A 107 -12.24 1.66 1.91
C SER A 107 -13.53 1.09 1.31
N GLU A 108 -14.35 1.91 0.61
CA GLU A 108 -15.53 1.41 -0.12
C GLU A 108 -15.16 0.44 -1.24
N LYS A 109 -14.11 0.74 -2.02
CA LYS A 109 -13.63 -0.14 -3.09
C LYS A 109 -13.14 -1.47 -2.53
N SER A 110 -12.27 -1.42 -1.51
CA SER A 110 -11.76 -2.60 -0.85
C SER A 110 -12.88 -3.47 -0.26
N PHE A 111 -13.87 -2.85 0.39
CA PHE A 111 -15.03 -3.55 0.92
C PHE A 111 -15.88 -4.24 -0.16
N LYS A 112 -16.13 -3.53 -1.30
CA LYS A 112 -16.87 -4.12 -2.42
C LYS A 112 -16.15 -5.32 -3.02
N GLU A 113 -14.83 -5.22 -3.16
CA GLU A 113 -14.01 -6.29 -3.67
C GLU A 113 -14.04 -7.51 -2.74
N ALA A 114 -13.90 -7.33 -1.43
CA ALA A 114 -13.95 -8.42 -0.47
C ALA A 114 -15.27 -9.20 -0.52
N LYS A 115 -16.39 -8.52 -0.79
CA LYS A 115 -17.71 -9.18 -0.92
C LYS A 115 -17.83 -10.14 -2.10
N LEU A 116 -16.92 -10.08 -3.06
CA LEU A 116 -16.85 -11.05 -4.15
C LEU A 116 -16.24 -12.39 -3.70
N PHE A 117 -15.50 -12.38 -2.59
CA PHE A 117 -14.79 -13.55 -2.07
C PHE A 117 -15.45 -14.17 -0.83
N GLY A 118 -16.25 -13.40 -0.09
CA GLY A 118 -16.90 -13.89 1.11
C GLY A 118 -17.70 -12.83 1.85
N GLU A 119 -18.01 -13.12 3.10
CA GLU A 119 -18.79 -12.22 3.95
C GLU A 119 -17.89 -11.09 4.48
N ALA A 120 -18.33 -9.85 4.26
CA ALA A 120 -17.70 -8.66 4.80
C ALA A 120 -18.75 -7.69 5.33
N TYR A 121 -18.43 -6.98 6.42
CA TYR A 121 -19.32 -6.02 7.04
C TYR A 121 -18.61 -4.72 7.41
N GLN A 122 -19.38 -3.67 7.61
CA GLN A 122 -18.88 -2.37 8.03
C GLN A 122 -18.87 -2.33 9.55
N ALA A 123 -17.69 -2.40 10.17
CA ALA A 123 -17.55 -2.34 11.62
C ALA A 123 -17.78 -0.91 12.15
N VAL A 124 -17.46 0.09 11.34
CA VAL A 124 -17.75 1.51 11.58
C VAL A 124 -17.73 2.27 10.25
N SER A 125 -18.46 3.39 10.18
CA SER A 125 -18.50 4.21 8.96
C SER A 125 -18.66 5.70 9.31
N SER A 126 -17.94 6.58 8.59
CA SER A 126 -18.15 8.03 8.61
C SER A 126 -18.88 8.56 7.37
N LYS A 127 -19.59 7.68 6.66
CA LYS A 127 -20.36 8.02 5.46
C LYS A 127 -21.52 8.98 5.73
N ASP A 128 -22.06 8.97 6.92
CA ASP A 128 -23.12 9.87 7.40
C ASP A 128 -22.79 11.35 7.20
N ARG A 129 -21.50 11.70 7.28
CA ARG A 129 -20.98 13.06 7.04
C ARG A 129 -20.01 13.10 5.85
N ASN A 130 -20.29 12.31 4.83
CA ASN A 130 -19.48 12.27 3.61
C ASN A 130 -17.97 12.09 3.88
N TYR A 131 -17.62 11.23 4.85
CA TYR A 131 -16.24 10.91 5.23
C TYR A 131 -15.39 12.10 5.69
N SER A 132 -16.01 13.14 6.22
CA SER A 132 -15.33 14.35 6.69
C SER A 132 -14.67 14.21 8.08
N TYR A 133 -14.76 13.04 8.69
CA TYR A 133 -14.15 12.74 9.99
C TYR A 133 -13.67 11.29 10.06
N ILE A 134 -12.82 11.00 11.03
CA ILE A 134 -12.45 9.63 11.40
C ILE A 134 -13.31 9.21 12.60
N PRO A 135 -13.96 8.03 12.55
CA PRO A 135 -14.75 7.51 13.68
C PRO A 135 -13.88 7.31 14.92
N LYS A 136 -14.47 7.39 16.07
CA LYS A 136 -13.76 7.12 17.32
C LYS A 136 -13.45 5.63 17.46
N LEU A 137 -12.33 5.29 18.09
CA LEU A 137 -11.92 3.91 18.32
C LEU A 137 -12.95 3.12 19.14
N GLU A 138 -13.61 3.78 20.09
CA GLU A 138 -14.67 3.19 20.95
C GLU A 138 -15.95 2.76 20.20
N ASP A 139 -16.18 3.33 19.01
CA ASP A 139 -17.33 3.01 18.17
C ASP A 139 -17.09 1.77 17.28
N ILE A 140 -15.85 1.29 17.20
CA ILE A 140 -15.47 0.15 16.36
C ILE A 140 -15.87 -1.16 17.06
N LYS A 141 -16.68 -1.96 16.38
CA LYS A 141 -17.11 -3.28 16.89
C LYS A 141 -16.53 -4.38 16.01
N ILE A 142 -15.59 -5.12 16.58
CA ILE A 142 -14.89 -6.24 15.93
C ILE A 142 -15.34 -7.54 16.61
N ASP A 143 -15.68 -8.55 15.82
CA ASP A 143 -15.93 -9.89 16.32
C ASP A 143 -14.59 -10.61 16.47
N PRO A 144 -14.23 -11.20 17.61
CA PRO A 144 -12.98 -11.92 17.80
C PRO A 144 -12.84 -13.14 16.86
N ASN A 145 -13.90 -13.55 16.19
CA ASN A 145 -13.90 -14.60 15.19
C ASN A 145 -13.72 -14.09 13.76
N ASP A 146 -13.61 -12.79 13.54
CA ASP A 146 -13.37 -12.24 12.19
C ASP A 146 -12.04 -12.73 11.61
N ALA A 147 -11.98 -12.86 10.30
CA ALA A 147 -10.78 -13.26 9.59
C ALA A 147 -9.70 -12.18 9.65
N TYR A 148 -10.13 -10.93 9.52
CA TYR A 148 -9.28 -9.73 9.62
C TYR A 148 -10.12 -8.47 9.77
N VAL A 149 -9.44 -7.40 10.19
CA VAL A 149 -9.95 -6.01 10.15
C VAL A 149 -9.20 -5.27 9.04
N HIS A 150 -9.93 -4.58 8.17
CA HIS A 150 -9.34 -3.75 7.13
C HIS A 150 -9.50 -2.26 7.40
N ILE A 151 -8.41 -1.51 7.30
CA ILE A 151 -8.35 -0.07 7.47
C ILE A 151 -7.67 0.60 6.27
N THR A 152 -8.13 1.77 5.88
CA THR A 152 -7.42 2.69 4.98
C THR A 152 -6.85 3.81 5.84
N SER A 153 -5.53 3.84 6.00
CA SER A 153 -4.86 4.70 6.98
C SER A 153 -4.99 6.18 6.66
N ASN A 154 -4.96 6.53 5.37
CA ASN A 154 -5.10 7.89 4.87
C ASN A 154 -6.07 7.94 3.69
N ASN A 155 -7.06 8.80 3.78
CA ASN A 155 -8.10 9.00 2.76
C ASN A 155 -7.78 10.23 1.92
N THR A 156 -7.01 10.05 0.86
CA THR A 156 -6.47 11.11 0.00
C THR A 156 -7.54 12.06 -0.54
N ILE A 157 -8.69 11.50 -0.94
CA ILE A 157 -9.78 12.28 -1.55
C ILE A 157 -10.47 13.18 -0.51
N TYR A 158 -10.64 12.68 0.72
CA TYR A 158 -11.39 13.37 1.77
C TYR A 158 -10.49 14.15 2.74
N GLY A 159 -9.17 13.96 2.67
CA GLY A 159 -8.20 14.64 3.54
C GLY A 159 -8.26 14.20 4.99
N THR A 160 -8.72 12.98 5.27
CA THR A 160 -8.80 12.43 6.62
C THR A 160 -7.79 11.30 6.82
N GLN A 161 -7.23 11.21 8.02
CA GLN A 161 -6.19 10.24 8.36
C GLN A 161 -6.41 9.69 9.77
N TRP A 162 -6.22 8.40 9.96
CA TRP A 162 -6.15 7.78 11.27
C TRP A 162 -4.85 8.21 11.97
N LYS A 163 -4.98 8.76 13.17
CA LYS A 163 -3.84 9.13 14.02
C LYS A 163 -3.43 7.98 14.94
N GLU A 164 -4.38 7.13 15.28
CA GLU A 164 -4.21 5.95 16.11
C GLU A 164 -4.93 4.79 15.44
N PHE A 165 -4.38 3.58 15.56
CA PHE A 165 -5.01 2.38 15.03
C PHE A 165 -5.83 1.68 16.11
N PRO A 166 -6.94 1.01 15.74
CA PRO A 166 -7.73 0.25 16.70
C PRO A 166 -6.95 -0.94 17.25
N ASP A 167 -7.17 -1.25 18.51
CA ASP A 167 -6.79 -2.55 19.07
C ASP A 167 -7.77 -3.60 18.52
N THR A 168 -7.25 -4.55 17.76
CA THR A 168 -8.03 -5.63 17.15
C THR A 168 -7.88 -6.95 17.91
N GLY A 169 -7.19 -6.95 19.05
CA GLY A 169 -6.90 -8.14 19.84
C GLY A 169 -6.13 -9.18 19.03
N SER A 170 -6.69 -10.39 18.90
CA SER A 170 -6.08 -11.48 18.12
C SER A 170 -6.45 -11.47 16.63
N VAL A 171 -7.35 -10.57 16.20
CA VAL A 171 -7.78 -10.47 14.80
C VAL A 171 -6.73 -9.68 14.01
N PRO A 172 -6.20 -10.21 12.89
CA PRO A 172 -5.21 -9.48 12.09
C PRO A 172 -5.72 -8.14 11.59
N LEU A 173 -4.93 -7.07 11.77
CA LEU A 173 -5.18 -5.76 11.18
C LEU A 173 -4.45 -5.65 9.84
N ILE A 174 -5.19 -5.38 8.77
CA ILE A 174 -4.68 -5.16 7.42
C ILE A 174 -4.91 -3.71 7.04
N ALA A 175 -3.84 -3.00 6.72
CA ALA A 175 -3.89 -1.58 6.42
C ALA A 175 -3.51 -1.28 4.97
N ASP A 176 -4.40 -0.59 4.24
CA ASP A 176 -4.04 0.12 3.03
C ASP A 176 -3.34 1.43 3.40
N MET A 177 -2.05 1.50 3.10
CA MET A 177 -1.16 2.63 3.37
C MET A 177 -0.59 3.22 2.08
N SER A 178 -1.28 3.05 0.95
CA SER A 178 -0.82 3.48 -0.38
C SER A 178 -0.66 4.99 -0.53
N SER A 179 -1.27 5.74 0.37
CA SER A 179 -1.35 7.20 0.27
C SER A 179 -0.67 7.90 1.43
#